data_2af6394d8397bd5771c703152ce1a277
#
_entry.id   2af6394d8397bd5771c703152ce1a277
#
_cell.length_a   1.000
_cell.length_b   1.000
_cell.length_c   1.000
_cell.angle_alpha   90.00
_cell.angle_beta   90.00
_cell.angle_gamma   90.00
#
_symmetry.space_group_name_H-M   'P 1'
#
loop_
_entity.id
_entity.type
_entity.pdbx_description
1 polymer ?
#
loop_
_entity_poly.entity_id
_entity_poly.type
_entity_poly.pdbx_seq_one_letter_code
_entity_poly.pdbx_strand_id
1 'polypeptide(L)'
;MNIRYRVTLTPEERQQLEALVRGGKGAVRKLKRAQILLATDARSTDEDIAHNVGVGTSTVYRTKQRFVDEGLERALNEVPRPGPPRKLSASDEALLVAVACARPPAGQARWTLELLADEMVRLTVHETLSGDTVGRRLAEMELKPWREKMWCIPAVNAEYVARMEDVLELYDEEPDPLRPVVCFDETPRQLIGEARVPIRAEPGKPARVDYEYVRNGTANVFMFVDVNRPWRHAKVTDQRTCIDFAECMRDLVDEHYPEAEKIRVVLDNLSAHSAAALYQAFEPTEARRILSRLEFHFTPKHASWLNMVEIEIGVMVKQCLDRRIADKATLISEIAAWERRRNATKARINWMFTVDRARHKMGRVYPQPADRSQRAAA
;
A
#
# COMPACT_ATOMS: atom_id res chain seq x y z
N MET A 1 -7.06 59.79 24.13
CA MET A 1 -5.69 59.64 23.62
C MET A 1 -5.60 58.26 22.93
N ASN A 2 -5.48 58.20 21.60
CA ASN A 2 -5.41 56.90 20.92
C ASN A 2 -4.06 56.25 21.24
N ILE A 3 -4.08 55.09 21.85
CA ILE A 3 -2.87 54.28 22.11
C ILE A 3 -2.28 53.90 20.75
N ARG A 4 -1.07 54.40 20.47
CA ARG A 4 -0.36 54.06 19.25
C ARG A 4 0.59 52.90 19.54
N TYR A 5 0.24 51.69 19.04
CA TYR A 5 1.13 50.53 19.09
C TYR A 5 2.34 50.79 18.18
N ARG A 6 3.54 50.74 18.76
CA ARG A 6 4.79 50.94 18.03
C ARG A 6 5.35 49.56 17.65
N VAL A 7 5.41 49.27 16.37
CA VAL A 7 6.04 48.05 15.85
C VAL A 7 7.52 48.39 15.60
N THR A 8 8.41 47.56 16.13
CA THR A 8 9.84 47.58 15.85
C THR A 8 10.24 46.13 15.61
N LEU A 9 10.63 45.80 14.37
CA LEU A 9 10.99 44.44 13.96
C LEU A 9 12.48 44.20 14.26
N THR A 10 12.80 42.98 14.71
CA THR A 10 14.19 42.54 14.74
C THR A 10 14.68 42.26 13.29
N PRO A 11 16.00 42.20 13.04
CA PRO A 11 16.53 41.86 11.73
C PRO A 11 15.99 40.52 11.20
N GLU A 12 15.86 39.53 12.08
CA GLU A 12 15.36 38.17 11.77
C GLU A 12 13.87 38.23 11.40
N GLU A 13 13.05 38.95 12.19
CA GLU A 13 11.62 39.13 11.90
C GLU A 13 11.39 39.82 10.58
N ARG A 14 12.17 40.87 10.30
CA ARG A 14 12.13 41.59 9.02
C ARG A 14 12.45 40.66 7.86
N GLN A 15 13.54 39.92 7.94
CA GLN A 15 13.95 38.99 6.91
C GLN A 15 12.87 37.92 6.65
N GLN A 16 12.26 37.39 7.74
CA GLN A 16 11.16 36.40 7.64
C GLN A 16 9.94 36.99 6.92
N LEU A 17 9.55 38.23 7.26
CA LEU A 17 8.40 38.89 6.63
C LEU A 17 8.66 39.23 5.16
N GLU A 18 9.86 39.73 4.83
CA GLU A 18 10.24 40.00 3.44
C GLU A 18 10.25 38.71 2.59
N ALA A 19 10.81 37.63 3.13
CA ALA A 19 10.79 36.33 2.47
C ALA A 19 9.35 35.80 2.21
N LEU A 20 8.47 35.99 3.19
CA LEU A 20 7.07 35.62 3.09
C LEU A 20 6.35 36.42 2.00
N VAL A 21 6.55 37.72 1.95
CA VAL A 21 5.92 38.60 0.94
C VAL A 21 6.50 38.34 -0.46
N ARG A 22 7.84 38.20 -0.58
CA ARG A 22 8.53 37.93 -1.85
C ARG A 22 8.19 36.56 -2.41
N GLY A 23 8.03 35.55 -1.55
CA GLY A 23 7.67 34.18 -1.95
C GLY A 23 6.23 34.03 -2.46
N GLY A 24 5.32 34.94 -2.13
CA GLY A 24 3.93 34.96 -2.60
C GLY A 24 3.09 33.74 -2.21
N LYS A 25 3.66 32.76 -1.51
CA LYS A 25 3.00 31.50 -1.11
C LYS A 25 2.46 31.63 0.30
N GLY A 26 1.13 31.77 0.43
CA GLY A 26 0.48 31.82 1.73
C GLY A 26 -0.96 32.33 1.63
N ALA A 27 -1.71 32.22 2.74
CA ALA A 27 -3.04 32.79 2.81
C ALA A 27 -2.97 34.31 2.61
N VAL A 28 -3.83 34.86 1.74
CA VAL A 28 -3.86 36.30 1.41
C VAL A 28 -3.84 37.20 2.66
N ARG A 29 -4.57 36.79 3.70
CA ARG A 29 -4.61 37.54 4.96
C ARG A 29 -3.26 37.57 5.70
N LYS A 30 -2.49 36.48 5.64
CA LYS A 30 -1.16 36.37 6.24
C LYS A 30 -0.17 37.28 5.52
N LEU A 31 -0.21 37.29 4.16
CA LEU A 31 0.60 38.18 3.34
C LEU A 31 0.30 39.66 3.62
N LYS A 32 -1.00 40.04 3.68
CA LYS A 32 -1.41 41.41 3.99
C LYS A 32 -0.95 41.83 5.39
N ARG A 33 -1.01 40.98 6.40
CA ARG A 33 -0.51 41.25 7.75
C ARG A 33 1.01 41.44 7.77
N ALA A 34 1.75 40.63 6.99
CA ALA A 34 3.20 40.83 6.85
C ALA A 34 3.53 42.18 6.21
N GLN A 35 2.80 42.58 5.16
CA GLN A 35 2.97 43.91 4.55
C GLN A 35 2.64 45.05 5.53
N ILE A 36 1.61 44.92 6.34
CA ILE A 36 1.27 45.91 7.37
C ILE A 36 2.43 46.07 8.36
N LEU A 37 2.99 44.96 8.86
CA LEU A 37 4.08 45.02 9.84
C LEU A 37 5.36 45.65 9.26
N LEU A 38 5.74 45.28 8.03
CA LEU A 38 6.87 45.86 7.31
C LEU A 38 6.71 47.37 7.08
N ALA A 39 5.52 47.78 6.61
CA ALA A 39 5.22 49.20 6.36
C ALA A 39 5.15 50.00 7.66
N THR A 40 4.65 49.42 8.74
CA THR A 40 4.63 50.10 10.07
C THR A 40 6.03 50.28 10.61
N ASP A 41 6.91 49.31 10.47
CA ASP A 41 8.31 49.39 10.88
C ASP A 41 9.08 50.44 10.06
N ALA A 42 8.71 50.60 8.77
CA ALA A 42 9.18 51.68 7.90
C ALA A 42 8.59 53.05 8.19
N ARG A 43 7.81 53.21 9.27
CA ARG A 43 7.22 54.45 9.73
C ARG A 43 6.15 55.06 8.85
N SER A 44 5.48 54.30 7.97
CA SER A 44 4.33 54.73 7.18
C SER A 44 3.13 55.03 8.08
N THR A 45 2.24 55.93 7.65
CA THR A 45 1.01 56.25 8.41
C THR A 45 -0.02 55.10 8.26
N ASP A 46 -0.95 54.98 9.20
CA ASP A 46 -1.96 53.92 9.18
C ASP A 46 -2.90 54.04 7.97
N GLU A 47 -3.15 55.26 7.51
CA GLU A 47 -3.91 55.57 6.31
C GLU A 47 -3.18 55.13 5.05
N ASP A 48 -1.90 55.44 4.94
CA ASP A 48 -1.08 54.99 3.79
C ASP A 48 -0.95 53.48 3.75
N ILE A 49 -0.74 52.84 4.89
CA ILE A 49 -0.68 51.39 5.00
C ILE A 49 -2.02 50.74 4.56
N ALA A 50 -3.12 51.28 5.07
CA ALA A 50 -4.44 50.79 4.74
C ALA A 50 -4.72 50.90 3.23
N HIS A 51 -4.36 52.00 2.62
CA HIS A 51 -4.50 52.24 1.18
C HIS A 51 -3.63 51.30 0.35
N ASN A 52 -2.32 51.22 0.64
CA ASN A 52 -1.36 50.42 -0.13
C ASN A 52 -1.58 48.90 -0.02
N VAL A 53 -2.00 48.44 1.15
CA VAL A 53 -2.27 46.99 1.39
C VAL A 53 -3.71 46.61 0.97
N GLY A 54 -4.58 47.59 0.76
CA GLY A 54 -5.99 47.35 0.42
C GLY A 54 -6.76 46.71 1.59
N VAL A 55 -6.67 47.34 2.79
CA VAL A 55 -7.37 46.92 4.02
C VAL A 55 -7.93 48.12 4.77
N GLY A 56 -8.84 47.90 5.70
CA GLY A 56 -9.31 48.98 6.58
C GLY A 56 -8.29 49.35 7.66
N THR A 57 -8.28 50.62 8.09
CA THR A 57 -7.41 51.09 9.16
C THR A 57 -7.57 50.31 10.47
N SER A 58 -8.77 49.84 10.77
CA SER A 58 -9.02 48.92 11.90
C SER A 58 -8.26 47.61 11.82
N THR A 59 -7.95 47.14 10.60
CA THR A 59 -7.14 45.91 10.38
C THR A 59 -5.67 46.20 10.64
N VAL A 60 -5.19 47.37 10.20
CA VAL A 60 -3.83 47.85 10.50
C VAL A 60 -3.64 47.94 12.02
N TYR A 61 -4.54 48.61 12.69
CA TYR A 61 -4.50 48.77 14.14
C TYR A 61 -4.46 47.42 14.89
N ARG A 62 -5.39 46.52 14.57
CA ARG A 62 -5.44 45.18 15.22
C ARG A 62 -4.21 44.33 14.92
N THR A 63 -3.60 44.46 13.75
CA THR A 63 -2.38 43.72 13.41
C THR A 63 -1.20 44.23 14.25
N LYS A 64 -1.06 45.57 14.39
CA LYS A 64 -0.04 46.21 15.24
C LYS A 64 -0.24 45.82 16.70
N GLN A 65 -1.46 45.90 17.20
CA GLN A 65 -1.80 45.49 18.54
C GLN A 65 -1.37 44.06 18.83
N ARG A 66 -1.78 43.10 17.98
CA ARG A 66 -1.40 41.68 18.15
C ARG A 66 0.10 41.44 18.12
N PHE A 67 0.81 42.20 17.29
CA PHE A 67 2.27 42.09 17.25
C PHE A 67 2.89 42.51 18.58
N VAL A 68 2.44 43.64 19.13
CA VAL A 68 2.97 44.17 20.38
C VAL A 68 2.59 43.30 21.59
N ASP A 69 1.34 42.79 21.61
CA ASP A 69 0.82 42.06 22.74
C ASP A 69 1.22 40.54 22.71
N GLU A 70 1.29 39.94 21.51
CA GLU A 70 1.37 38.48 21.36
C GLU A 70 2.54 38.01 20.45
N GLY A 71 3.29 38.94 19.85
CA GLY A 71 4.44 38.64 18.99
C GLY A 71 4.08 38.34 17.53
N LEU A 72 5.13 38.10 16.70
CA LEU A 72 5.03 37.98 15.25
C LEU A 72 4.11 36.87 14.80
N GLU A 73 4.25 35.68 15.37
CA GLU A 73 3.51 34.49 14.90
C GLU A 73 2.01 34.66 15.11
N ARG A 74 1.59 35.21 16.24
CA ARG A 74 0.20 35.51 16.54
C ARG A 74 -0.36 36.65 15.70
N ALA A 75 0.46 37.65 15.38
CA ALA A 75 0.06 38.73 14.50
C ALA A 75 -0.22 38.25 13.07
N LEU A 76 0.55 37.29 12.58
CA LEU A 76 0.41 36.73 11.23
C LEU A 76 -0.74 35.71 11.08
N ASN A 77 -0.96 34.88 12.09
CA ASN A 77 -1.93 33.80 12.04
C ASN A 77 -3.27 34.20 12.69
N GLU A 78 -4.35 33.55 12.26
CA GLU A 78 -5.65 33.71 12.93
C GLU A 78 -5.72 32.75 14.13
N VAL A 79 -6.32 33.26 15.21
CA VAL A 79 -6.69 32.38 16.32
C VAL A 79 -7.80 31.47 15.83
N PRO A 80 -7.65 30.14 15.96
CA PRO A 80 -8.72 29.21 15.62
C PRO A 80 -10.00 29.61 16.37
N ARG A 81 -11.10 29.79 15.67
CA ARG A 81 -12.39 30.01 16.33
C ARG A 81 -12.75 28.75 17.11
N PRO A 82 -13.20 28.85 18.36
CA PRO A 82 -13.77 27.71 19.05
C PRO A 82 -14.93 27.18 18.20
N GLY A 83 -14.83 25.90 17.82
CA GLY A 83 -15.91 25.21 17.11
C GLY A 83 -17.16 25.09 17.98
N PRO A 84 -18.30 24.69 17.41
CA PRO A 84 -19.48 24.39 18.21
C PRO A 84 -19.16 23.31 19.24
N PRO A 85 -19.87 23.29 20.38
CA PRO A 85 -19.69 22.26 21.42
C PRO A 85 -19.74 20.84 20.80
N ARG A 86 -18.93 19.94 21.32
CA ARG A 86 -18.94 18.54 20.88
C ARG A 86 -20.32 17.93 21.15
N LYS A 87 -20.89 17.26 20.15
CA LYS A 87 -22.22 16.62 20.28
C LYS A 87 -22.14 15.38 21.18
N LEU A 88 -21.03 14.65 21.16
CA LEU A 88 -20.78 13.50 22.03
C LEU A 88 -20.00 13.93 23.27
N SER A 89 -20.45 13.51 24.44
CA SER A 89 -19.73 13.65 25.69
C SER A 89 -18.55 12.67 25.78
N ALA A 90 -17.66 12.81 26.74
CA ALA A 90 -16.57 11.86 26.97
C ALA A 90 -17.09 10.45 27.27
N SER A 91 -18.23 10.32 27.95
CA SER A 91 -18.91 9.03 28.21
C SER A 91 -19.44 8.41 26.91
N ASP A 92 -20.06 9.21 26.04
CA ASP A 92 -20.56 8.75 24.76
C ASP A 92 -19.39 8.32 23.82
N GLU A 93 -18.27 9.06 23.86
CA GLU A 93 -17.08 8.69 23.10
C GLU A 93 -16.49 7.34 23.58
N ALA A 94 -16.44 7.10 24.88
CA ALA A 94 -16.01 5.81 25.44
C ALA A 94 -16.97 4.66 25.05
N LEU A 95 -18.27 4.91 25.06
CA LEU A 95 -19.28 3.96 24.61
C LEU A 95 -19.13 3.68 23.11
N LEU A 96 -18.92 4.70 22.29
CA LEU A 96 -18.68 4.55 20.85
C LEU A 96 -17.47 3.65 20.56
N VAL A 97 -16.37 3.82 21.30
CA VAL A 97 -15.20 2.94 21.19
C VAL A 97 -15.56 1.50 21.56
N ALA A 98 -16.28 1.29 22.66
CA ALA A 98 -16.68 -0.04 23.08
C ALA A 98 -17.56 -0.75 22.04
N VAL A 99 -18.52 -0.03 21.48
CA VAL A 99 -19.42 -0.54 20.42
C VAL A 99 -18.63 -0.83 19.13
N ALA A 100 -17.77 0.09 18.72
CA ALA A 100 -16.95 -0.07 17.51
C ALA A 100 -15.97 -1.27 17.58
N CYS A 101 -15.52 -1.63 18.78
CA CYS A 101 -14.68 -2.79 19.03
C CYS A 101 -15.46 -4.10 19.24
N ALA A 102 -16.77 -4.02 19.42
CA ALA A 102 -17.63 -5.20 19.55
C ALA A 102 -17.98 -5.81 18.17
N ARG A 103 -18.57 -7.01 18.19
CA ARG A 103 -19.09 -7.61 16.96
C ARG A 103 -20.28 -6.81 16.41
N PRO A 104 -20.37 -6.63 15.09
CA PRO A 104 -21.55 -6.00 14.49
C PRO A 104 -22.83 -6.82 14.75
N PRO A 105 -23.99 -6.23 14.58
CA PRO A 105 -25.27 -6.93 14.75
C PRO A 105 -25.42 -8.12 13.81
N ALA A 106 -26.26 -9.07 14.18
CA ALA A 106 -26.56 -10.23 13.34
C ALA A 106 -27.04 -9.78 11.94
N GLY A 107 -26.53 -10.42 10.90
CA GLY A 107 -26.82 -10.05 9.51
C GLY A 107 -25.91 -8.96 8.95
N GLN A 108 -25.00 -8.42 9.73
CA GLN A 108 -24.01 -7.44 9.30
C GLN A 108 -22.58 -8.02 9.39
N ALA A 109 -21.84 -8.00 8.30
CA ALA A 109 -20.47 -8.52 8.25
C ALA A 109 -19.46 -7.59 8.96
N ARG A 110 -19.77 -6.29 9.06
CA ARG A 110 -18.88 -5.25 9.62
C ARG A 110 -19.69 -4.03 10.08
N TRP A 111 -19.11 -3.26 10.96
CA TRP A 111 -19.65 -1.94 11.31
C TRP A 111 -19.53 -0.97 10.12
N THR A 112 -20.61 -0.23 9.86
CA THR A 112 -20.59 1.00 9.05
C THR A 112 -20.75 2.22 9.96
N LEU A 113 -20.47 3.41 9.44
CA LEU A 113 -20.64 4.65 10.22
C LEU A 113 -22.10 4.90 10.58
N GLU A 114 -23.02 4.55 9.69
CA GLU A 114 -24.46 4.65 9.89
C GLU A 114 -24.92 3.66 10.97
N LEU A 115 -24.52 2.38 10.89
CA LEU A 115 -24.84 1.39 11.93
C LEU A 115 -24.32 1.80 13.30
N LEU A 116 -23.11 2.38 13.37
CA LEU A 116 -22.59 2.90 14.64
C LEU A 116 -23.37 4.11 15.12
N ALA A 117 -23.80 4.99 14.23
CA ALA A 117 -24.63 6.14 14.58
C ALA A 117 -26.00 5.71 15.12
N ASP A 118 -26.65 4.76 14.46
CA ASP A 118 -27.94 4.20 14.89
C ASP A 118 -27.83 3.49 16.25
N GLU A 119 -26.76 2.72 16.44
CA GLU A 119 -26.53 2.02 17.71
C GLU A 119 -26.23 3.02 18.85
N MET A 120 -25.49 4.08 18.58
CA MET A 120 -25.26 5.15 19.55
C MET A 120 -26.55 5.88 19.91
N VAL A 121 -27.44 6.14 18.95
CA VAL A 121 -28.79 6.70 19.21
C VAL A 121 -29.61 5.77 20.09
N ARG A 122 -29.55 4.46 19.84
CA ARG A 122 -30.25 3.45 20.64
C ARG A 122 -29.73 3.37 22.09
N LEU A 123 -28.44 3.57 22.30
CA LEU A 123 -27.76 3.38 23.60
C LEU A 123 -27.60 4.67 24.41
N THR A 124 -27.88 5.84 23.84
CA THR A 124 -27.69 7.14 24.47
C THR A 124 -28.95 7.99 24.42
N VAL A 125 -28.88 9.21 24.97
CA VAL A 125 -29.98 10.20 24.96
C VAL A 125 -30.06 11.02 23.67
N HIS A 126 -29.20 10.74 22.68
CA HIS A 126 -29.21 11.47 21.42
C HIS A 126 -30.38 11.04 20.54
N GLU A 127 -31.21 11.99 20.14
CA GLU A 127 -32.30 11.71 19.20
C GLU A 127 -31.83 11.41 17.77
N THR A 128 -30.73 12.03 17.39
CA THR A 128 -30.10 11.84 16.06
C THR A 128 -28.60 11.98 16.12
N LEU A 129 -27.89 11.12 15.39
CA LEU A 129 -26.45 11.19 15.21
C LEU A 129 -26.10 10.88 13.75
N SER A 130 -25.24 11.67 13.12
CA SER A 130 -24.82 11.40 11.74
C SER A 130 -23.58 10.51 11.71
N GLY A 131 -23.47 9.65 10.69
CA GLY A 131 -22.28 8.85 10.43
C GLY A 131 -21.00 9.70 10.33
N ASP A 132 -21.09 10.93 9.78
CA ASP A 132 -19.95 11.86 9.72
C ASP A 132 -19.46 12.30 11.11
N THR A 133 -20.38 12.48 12.07
CA THR A 133 -20.00 12.81 13.44
C THR A 133 -19.27 11.65 14.10
N VAL A 134 -19.80 10.43 13.93
CA VAL A 134 -19.16 9.19 14.38
C VAL A 134 -17.79 9.01 13.72
N GLY A 135 -17.70 9.18 12.40
CA GLY A 135 -16.47 9.04 11.64
C GLY A 135 -15.37 10.00 12.09
N ARG A 136 -15.70 11.26 12.36
CA ARG A 136 -14.73 12.24 12.89
C ARG A 136 -14.22 11.85 14.28
N ARG A 137 -15.07 11.36 15.17
CA ARG A 137 -14.66 10.91 16.51
C ARG A 137 -13.77 9.67 16.46
N LEU A 138 -14.15 8.68 15.65
CA LEU A 138 -13.33 7.49 15.46
C LEU A 138 -11.98 7.80 14.80
N ALA A 139 -11.93 8.78 13.89
CA ALA A 139 -10.69 9.24 13.26
C ALA A 139 -9.74 9.91 14.26
N GLU A 140 -10.27 10.71 15.20
CA GLU A 140 -9.47 11.31 16.29
C GLU A 140 -8.85 10.24 17.21
N MET A 141 -9.51 9.08 17.33
CA MET A 141 -9.04 7.92 18.11
C MET A 141 -8.29 6.88 17.27
N GLU A 142 -7.99 7.18 15.99
CA GLU A 142 -7.35 6.27 15.02
C GLU A 142 -8.08 4.94 14.81
N LEU A 143 -9.36 4.86 15.17
CA LEU A 143 -10.20 3.68 15.04
C LEU A 143 -10.88 3.63 13.66
N LYS A 144 -10.77 2.48 12.98
CA LYS A 144 -11.41 2.21 11.68
C LYS A 144 -12.05 0.82 11.70
N PRO A 145 -13.17 0.64 12.41
CA PRO A 145 -13.77 -0.69 12.63
C PRO A 145 -14.30 -1.37 11.36
N TRP A 146 -14.43 -0.62 10.25
CA TRP A 146 -14.73 -1.17 8.91
C TRP A 146 -13.50 -1.72 8.18
N ARG A 147 -12.27 -1.55 8.72
CA ARG A 147 -11.04 -2.10 8.16
C ARG A 147 -10.64 -3.34 8.94
N GLU A 148 -10.89 -4.49 8.36
CA GLU A 148 -10.29 -5.73 8.81
C GLU A 148 -8.96 -5.92 8.11
N LYS A 149 -7.90 -6.12 8.89
CA LYS A 149 -6.67 -6.67 8.38
C LYS A 149 -6.71 -8.16 8.70
N MET A 150 -6.55 -9.00 7.69
CA MET A 150 -6.28 -10.41 7.94
C MET A 150 -5.00 -10.50 8.77
N TRP A 151 -5.14 -10.96 9.99
CA TRP A 151 -4.04 -11.23 10.86
C TRP A 151 -3.90 -12.75 10.97
N CYS A 152 -3.17 -13.34 10.03
CA CYS A 152 -2.61 -14.63 10.23
C CYS A 152 -1.20 -14.39 10.77
N ILE A 153 -0.98 -14.60 12.07
CA ILE A 153 0.35 -14.96 12.53
C ILE A 153 0.42 -16.47 12.29
N PRO A 154 1.11 -16.94 11.25
CA PRO A 154 1.50 -18.33 11.22
C PRO A 154 2.29 -18.58 12.50
N ALA A 155 2.14 -19.77 13.10
CA ALA A 155 3.02 -20.16 14.18
C ALA A 155 4.46 -20.08 13.64
N VAL A 156 5.18 -19.03 14.04
CA VAL A 156 6.57 -18.83 13.64
C VAL A 156 7.39 -19.84 14.45
N ASN A 157 7.56 -21.02 13.85
CA ASN A 157 8.41 -22.07 14.40
C ASN A 157 9.80 -22.04 13.76
N ALA A 158 10.69 -22.92 14.21
CA ALA A 158 12.05 -22.98 13.70
C ALA A 158 12.09 -23.27 12.17
N GLU A 159 11.19 -24.09 11.65
CA GLU A 159 11.09 -24.38 10.22
C GLU A 159 10.67 -23.13 9.41
N TYR A 160 9.71 -22.37 9.96
CA TYR A 160 9.29 -21.11 9.33
C TYR A 160 10.46 -20.14 9.20
N VAL A 161 11.21 -19.96 10.30
CA VAL A 161 12.36 -19.05 10.32
C VAL A 161 13.44 -19.51 9.35
N ALA A 162 13.79 -20.80 9.40
CA ALA A 162 14.81 -21.36 8.50
C ALA A 162 14.48 -21.13 7.02
N ARG A 163 13.24 -21.42 6.60
CA ARG A 163 12.81 -21.19 5.21
C ARG A 163 12.70 -19.70 4.85
N MET A 164 12.29 -18.88 5.81
CA MET A 164 12.20 -17.42 5.58
C MET A 164 13.59 -16.82 5.38
N GLU A 165 14.55 -17.15 6.24
CA GLU A 165 15.91 -16.64 6.14
C GLU A 165 16.61 -17.19 4.88
N ASP A 166 16.43 -18.45 4.53
CA ASP A 166 16.94 -19.06 3.29
C ASP A 166 16.50 -18.25 2.05
N VAL A 167 15.21 -17.92 1.92
CA VAL A 167 14.70 -17.12 0.81
C VAL A 167 15.23 -15.68 0.85
N LEU A 168 15.31 -15.06 2.03
CA LEU A 168 15.81 -13.69 2.18
C LEU A 168 17.31 -13.58 1.88
N GLU A 169 18.09 -14.57 2.24
CA GLU A 169 19.53 -14.66 1.92
C GLU A 169 19.73 -14.72 0.40
N LEU A 170 18.95 -15.52 -0.31
CA LEU A 170 18.98 -15.57 -1.77
C LEU A 170 18.70 -14.22 -2.44
N TYR A 171 17.83 -13.41 -1.84
CA TYR A 171 17.49 -12.08 -2.38
C TYR A 171 18.56 -11.03 -2.11
N ASP A 172 19.41 -11.25 -1.13
CA ASP A 172 20.49 -10.35 -0.72
C ASP A 172 21.85 -10.74 -1.31
N GLU A 173 21.95 -11.93 -1.96
CA GLU A 173 23.17 -12.38 -2.62
C GLU A 173 23.52 -11.54 -3.83
N GLU A 174 24.81 -11.41 -4.09
CA GLU A 174 25.31 -10.81 -5.32
C GLU A 174 24.85 -11.60 -6.55
N PRO A 175 24.40 -10.91 -7.61
CA PRO A 175 23.91 -11.57 -8.81
C PRO A 175 24.95 -12.46 -9.51
N ASP A 176 24.61 -13.73 -9.68
CA ASP A 176 25.43 -14.70 -10.42
C ASP A 176 24.65 -15.22 -11.66
N PRO A 177 25.08 -14.90 -12.89
CA PRO A 177 24.42 -15.36 -14.11
C PRO A 177 24.40 -16.89 -14.29
N LEU A 178 25.36 -17.60 -13.71
CA LEU A 178 25.42 -19.06 -13.75
C LEU A 178 24.52 -19.72 -12.68
N ARG A 179 24.12 -18.94 -11.68
CA ARG A 179 23.24 -19.37 -10.60
C ARG A 179 22.10 -18.38 -10.35
N PRO A 180 21.27 -18.11 -11.39
CA PRO A 180 20.17 -17.17 -11.26
C PRO A 180 19.18 -17.58 -10.18
N VAL A 181 18.52 -16.56 -9.56
CA VAL A 181 17.41 -16.77 -8.63
C VAL A 181 16.11 -16.37 -9.33
N VAL A 182 15.17 -17.31 -9.43
CA VAL A 182 13.91 -17.12 -10.13
C VAL A 182 12.75 -17.44 -9.19
N CYS A 183 11.86 -16.51 -8.98
CA CYS A 183 10.61 -16.71 -8.27
C CYS A 183 9.55 -17.26 -9.21
N PHE A 184 8.79 -18.25 -8.74
CA PHE A 184 7.77 -18.94 -9.51
C PHE A 184 6.47 -19.10 -8.72
N ASP A 185 5.34 -18.87 -9.39
CA ASP A 185 4.00 -19.14 -8.83
C ASP A 185 2.96 -19.18 -9.95
N GLU A 186 1.72 -19.56 -9.62
CA GLU A 186 0.62 -19.57 -10.56
C GLU A 186 -0.62 -18.83 -10.04
N THR A 187 -1.46 -18.39 -10.97
CA THR A 187 -2.75 -17.77 -10.66
C THR A 187 -3.84 -18.26 -11.62
N PRO A 188 -5.00 -18.70 -11.11
CA PRO A 188 -6.12 -19.04 -11.96
C PRO A 188 -6.80 -17.79 -12.51
N ARG A 189 -7.28 -17.86 -13.76
CA ARG A 189 -8.06 -16.80 -14.38
C ARG A 189 -9.33 -17.36 -14.97
N GLN A 190 -10.48 -16.82 -14.52
CA GLN A 190 -11.77 -17.13 -15.13
C GLN A 190 -11.89 -16.41 -16.47
N LEU A 191 -12.25 -17.15 -17.52
CA LEU A 191 -12.54 -16.60 -18.83
C LEU A 191 -13.99 -16.12 -18.87
N ILE A 192 -14.15 -14.83 -19.10
CA ILE A 192 -15.45 -14.15 -19.04
C ILE A 192 -15.70 -13.43 -20.36
N GLY A 193 -16.73 -13.87 -21.07
CA GLY A 193 -17.21 -13.23 -22.31
C GLY A 193 -18.29 -12.19 -22.04
N GLU A 194 -18.49 -11.28 -22.99
CA GLU A 194 -19.56 -10.31 -22.96
C GLU A 194 -20.88 -10.98 -23.40
N ALA A 195 -21.96 -10.80 -22.64
CA ALA A 195 -23.30 -11.24 -23.05
C ALA A 195 -23.87 -10.35 -24.17
N ARG A 196 -23.53 -9.06 -24.15
CA ARG A 196 -23.89 -8.07 -25.16
C ARG A 196 -22.68 -7.22 -25.51
N VAL A 197 -22.66 -6.69 -26.75
CA VAL A 197 -21.56 -5.84 -27.21
C VAL A 197 -21.48 -4.57 -26.35
N PRO A 198 -20.32 -4.28 -25.74
CA PRO A 198 -20.15 -3.07 -24.96
C PRO A 198 -20.35 -1.79 -25.79
N ILE A 199 -20.92 -0.78 -25.17
CA ILE A 199 -21.06 0.56 -25.78
C ILE A 199 -19.75 1.31 -25.51
N ARG A 200 -19.11 1.78 -26.59
CA ARG A 200 -17.84 2.52 -26.50
C ARG A 200 -18.01 3.88 -25.83
N ALA A 201 -16.95 4.38 -25.23
CA ALA A 201 -16.93 5.74 -24.70
C ALA A 201 -17.03 6.77 -25.83
N GLU A 202 -17.79 7.84 -25.57
CA GLU A 202 -17.88 9.06 -26.40
C GLU A 202 -17.55 10.27 -25.53
N PRO A 203 -17.18 11.42 -26.10
CA PRO A 203 -16.97 12.63 -25.33
C PRO A 203 -18.17 12.94 -24.42
N GLY A 204 -17.92 13.02 -23.11
CA GLY A 204 -18.96 13.24 -22.10
C GLY A 204 -19.78 12.01 -21.70
N LYS A 205 -19.53 10.85 -22.31
CA LYS A 205 -20.22 9.59 -21.96
C LYS A 205 -19.20 8.47 -21.71
N PRO A 206 -19.15 7.88 -20.51
CA PRO A 206 -18.26 6.75 -20.24
C PRO A 206 -18.69 5.51 -21.05
N ALA A 207 -17.74 4.60 -21.28
CA ALA A 207 -18.05 3.27 -21.80
C ALA A 207 -19.04 2.53 -20.89
N ARG A 208 -19.93 1.74 -21.49
CA ARG A 208 -20.91 0.94 -20.75
C ARG A 208 -20.75 -0.51 -21.10
N VAL A 209 -20.65 -1.35 -20.07
CA VAL A 209 -20.62 -2.81 -20.18
C VAL A 209 -21.89 -3.37 -19.56
N ASP A 210 -22.37 -4.50 -20.08
CA ASP A 210 -23.50 -5.20 -19.46
C ASP A 210 -23.08 -5.79 -18.12
N TYR A 211 -23.98 -5.87 -17.15
CA TYR A 211 -23.76 -6.61 -15.91
C TYR A 211 -23.78 -8.12 -16.13
N GLU A 212 -24.50 -8.61 -17.17
CA GLU A 212 -24.49 -10.00 -17.56
C GLU A 212 -23.18 -10.37 -18.27
N TYR A 213 -22.74 -11.60 -18.07
CA TYR A 213 -21.53 -12.14 -18.69
C TYR A 213 -21.65 -13.64 -18.91
N VAL A 214 -20.85 -14.17 -19.83
CA VAL A 214 -20.76 -15.59 -20.11
C VAL A 214 -19.46 -16.16 -19.52
N ARG A 215 -19.56 -17.25 -18.78
CA ARG A 215 -18.39 -17.96 -18.25
C ARG A 215 -17.93 -19.00 -19.26
N ASN A 216 -16.69 -18.86 -19.73
CA ASN A 216 -16.10 -19.72 -20.78
C ASN A 216 -15.01 -20.65 -20.22
N GLY A 217 -15.07 -20.93 -18.91
CA GLY A 217 -14.10 -21.78 -18.24
C GLY A 217 -13.03 -21.02 -17.50
N THR A 218 -11.93 -21.70 -17.16
CA THR A 218 -10.80 -21.17 -16.42
C THR A 218 -9.51 -21.54 -17.13
N ALA A 219 -8.55 -20.64 -17.18
CA ALA A 219 -7.17 -20.90 -17.55
C ALA A 219 -6.26 -20.60 -16.37
N ASN A 220 -5.02 -21.11 -16.39
CA ASN A 220 -4.03 -20.82 -15.37
C ASN A 220 -2.84 -20.10 -15.99
N VAL A 221 -2.24 -19.19 -15.24
CA VAL A 221 -1.07 -18.44 -15.66
C VAL A 221 0.05 -18.75 -14.69
N PHE A 222 1.08 -19.44 -15.18
CA PHE A 222 2.33 -19.64 -14.46
C PHE A 222 3.24 -18.45 -14.76
N MET A 223 3.89 -17.91 -13.74
CA MET A 223 4.77 -16.75 -13.87
C MET A 223 6.15 -17.02 -13.27
N PHE A 224 7.15 -16.58 -13.97
CA PHE A 224 8.55 -16.54 -13.56
C PHE A 224 9.00 -15.10 -13.43
N VAL A 225 9.77 -14.80 -12.42
CA VAL A 225 10.42 -13.49 -12.22
C VAL A 225 11.85 -13.70 -11.78
N ASP A 226 12.80 -13.18 -12.53
CA ASP A 226 14.21 -13.14 -12.12
C ASP A 226 14.41 -12.05 -11.06
N VAL A 227 14.98 -12.40 -9.94
CA VAL A 227 15.22 -11.49 -8.80
C VAL A 227 16.18 -10.37 -9.17
N ASN A 228 17.19 -10.70 -9.95
CA ASN A 228 18.35 -9.82 -10.24
C ASN A 228 18.26 -9.13 -11.61
N ARG A 229 17.58 -9.74 -12.57
CA ARG A 229 17.40 -9.19 -13.91
C ARG A 229 15.99 -8.65 -14.12
N PRO A 230 15.80 -7.61 -14.95
CA PRO A 230 14.49 -7.10 -15.28
C PRO A 230 13.78 -8.02 -16.29
N TRP A 231 13.61 -9.30 -15.92
CA TRP A 231 13.02 -10.33 -16.76
C TRP A 231 11.89 -11.07 -16.04
N ARG A 232 10.86 -11.32 -16.76
CA ARG A 232 9.72 -12.18 -16.39
C ARG A 232 9.23 -12.93 -17.61
N HIS A 233 8.61 -14.06 -17.35
CA HIS A 233 7.92 -14.87 -18.34
C HIS A 233 6.60 -15.39 -17.75
N ALA A 234 5.57 -15.50 -18.60
CA ALA A 234 4.27 -16.02 -18.21
C ALA A 234 3.77 -17.05 -19.22
N LYS A 235 3.45 -18.26 -18.76
CA LYS A 235 2.91 -19.37 -19.54
C LYS A 235 1.43 -19.59 -19.16
N VAL A 236 0.55 -19.67 -20.16
CA VAL A 236 -0.87 -19.92 -19.96
C VAL A 236 -1.19 -21.38 -20.28
N THR A 237 -1.80 -22.08 -19.31
CA THR A 237 -2.21 -23.48 -19.44
C THR A 237 -3.70 -23.66 -19.17
N ASP A 238 -4.26 -24.82 -19.52
CA ASP A 238 -5.65 -25.15 -19.18
C ASP A 238 -5.80 -25.57 -17.73
N GLN A 239 -4.77 -26.21 -17.18
CA GLN A 239 -4.74 -26.74 -15.83
C GLN A 239 -3.49 -26.28 -15.09
N ARG A 240 -3.41 -26.60 -13.81
CA ARG A 240 -2.23 -26.40 -12.95
C ARG A 240 -1.85 -27.73 -12.29
N THR A 241 -1.50 -28.69 -13.11
CA THR A 241 -1.12 -30.01 -12.67
C THR A 241 0.39 -30.09 -12.39
N CYS A 242 0.82 -31.19 -11.78
CA CYS A 242 2.24 -31.49 -11.64
C CYS A 242 2.95 -31.63 -13.03
N ILE A 243 2.23 -32.00 -14.08
CA ILE A 243 2.77 -32.07 -15.45
C ILE A 243 3.00 -30.65 -15.98
N ASP A 244 2.02 -29.73 -15.82
CA ASP A 244 2.19 -28.33 -16.23
C ASP A 244 3.38 -27.68 -15.51
N PHE A 245 3.53 -27.97 -14.21
CA PHE A 245 4.69 -27.51 -13.44
C PHE A 245 6.00 -28.07 -13.99
N ALA A 246 6.06 -29.38 -14.26
CA ALA A 246 7.26 -30.02 -14.77
C ALA A 246 7.67 -29.48 -16.15
N GLU A 247 6.71 -29.22 -17.04
CA GLU A 247 6.94 -28.55 -18.31
C GLU A 247 7.47 -27.12 -18.12
N CYS A 248 6.93 -26.37 -17.18
CA CYS A 248 7.44 -25.05 -16.84
C CYS A 248 8.91 -25.11 -16.37
N MET A 249 9.27 -26.11 -15.57
CA MET A 249 10.65 -26.31 -15.11
C MET A 249 11.60 -26.72 -16.23
N ARG A 250 11.13 -27.54 -17.20
CA ARG A 250 11.90 -27.86 -18.40
C ARG A 250 12.16 -26.61 -19.25
N ASP A 251 11.11 -25.85 -19.55
CA ASP A 251 11.23 -24.62 -20.33
C ASP A 251 12.18 -23.61 -19.64
N LEU A 252 12.13 -23.53 -18.31
CA LEU A 252 13.03 -22.69 -17.51
C LEU A 252 14.51 -23.09 -17.72
N VAL A 253 14.80 -24.39 -17.72
CA VAL A 253 16.15 -24.94 -17.88
C VAL A 253 16.64 -24.83 -19.32
N ASP A 254 15.80 -25.17 -20.29
CA ASP A 254 16.21 -25.38 -21.68
C ASP A 254 16.08 -24.11 -22.53
N GLU A 255 15.09 -23.28 -22.29
CA GLU A 255 14.80 -22.10 -23.10
C GLU A 255 15.24 -20.80 -22.45
N HIS A 256 15.01 -20.66 -21.14
CA HIS A 256 15.21 -19.38 -20.47
C HIS A 256 16.60 -19.22 -19.84
N TYR A 257 17.19 -20.33 -19.37
CA TYR A 257 18.50 -20.35 -18.72
C TYR A 257 19.39 -21.52 -19.20
N PRO A 258 19.60 -21.69 -20.51
CA PRO A 258 20.35 -22.83 -21.05
C PRO A 258 21.80 -22.87 -20.53
N GLU A 259 22.40 -21.71 -20.25
CA GLU A 259 23.80 -21.59 -19.81
C GLU A 259 23.99 -21.63 -18.28
N ALA A 260 22.91 -21.61 -17.49
CA ALA A 260 23.04 -21.61 -16.05
C ALA A 260 23.53 -22.97 -15.54
N GLU A 261 24.45 -22.99 -14.61
CA GLU A 261 24.88 -24.21 -13.94
C GLU A 261 23.81 -24.74 -12.98
N LYS A 262 23.16 -23.83 -12.26
CA LYS A 262 22.12 -24.15 -11.28
C LYS A 262 21.11 -22.99 -11.20
N ILE A 263 19.84 -23.27 -11.41
CA ILE A 263 18.76 -22.29 -11.26
C ILE A 263 18.12 -22.49 -9.89
N ARG A 264 18.18 -21.46 -9.04
CA ARG A 264 17.58 -21.44 -7.71
C ARG A 264 16.15 -20.94 -7.85
N VAL A 265 15.18 -21.82 -7.60
CA VAL A 265 13.76 -21.52 -7.79
C VAL A 265 13.08 -21.31 -6.46
N VAL A 266 12.58 -20.11 -6.22
CA VAL A 266 11.76 -19.78 -5.06
C VAL A 266 10.30 -20.03 -5.39
N LEU A 267 9.64 -20.88 -4.62
CA LEU A 267 8.25 -21.31 -4.85
C LEU A 267 7.50 -21.59 -3.54
N ASP A 268 6.19 -21.73 -3.63
CA ASP A 268 5.34 -22.09 -2.49
C ASP A 268 5.36 -23.61 -2.21
N ASN A 269 4.67 -24.03 -1.16
CA ASN A 269 4.59 -25.43 -0.74
C ASN A 269 3.39 -26.17 -1.39
N LEU A 270 2.98 -25.81 -2.60
CA LEU A 270 1.93 -26.56 -3.28
C LEU A 270 2.42 -28.00 -3.56
N SER A 271 1.55 -28.99 -3.36
CA SER A 271 1.91 -30.40 -3.56
C SER A 271 2.37 -30.74 -4.97
N ALA A 272 1.92 -29.96 -5.97
CA ALA A 272 2.36 -30.08 -7.36
C ALA A 272 3.79 -29.57 -7.58
N HIS A 273 4.30 -28.72 -6.71
CA HIS A 273 5.63 -28.10 -6.82
C HIS A 273 6.69 -28.97 -6.14
N SER A 274 6.99 -30.09 -6.74
CA SER A 274 7.95 -31.03 -6.14
C SER A 274 8.86 -31.67 -7.19
N ALA A 275 10.03 -32.15 -6.77
CA ALA A 275 10.92 -32.91 -7.61
C ALA A 275 10.25 -34.16 -8.21
N ALA A 276 9.27 -34.74 -7.48
CA ALA A 276 8.51 -35.89 -7.95
C ALA A 276 7.68 -35.61 -9.21
N ALA A 277 7.23 -34.37 -9.38
CA ALA A 277 6.45 -33.96 -10.55
C ALA A 277 7.19 -34.21 -11.87
N LEU A 278 8.51 -33.97 -11.88
CA LEU A 278 9.32 -34.19 -13.08
C LEU A 278 9.37 -35.68 -13.47
N TYR A 279 9.41 -36.59 -12.47
CA TYR A 279 9.36 -38.03 -12.74
C TYR A 279 7.97 -38.53 -13.15
N GLN A 280 6.92 -37.76 -12.89
CA GLN A 280 5.57 -38.04 -13.37
C GLN A 280 5.37 -37.59 -14.84
N ALA A 281 6.09 -36.52 -15.23
CA ALA A 281 5.95 -35.89 -16.54
C ALA A 281 6.95 -36.44 -17.58
N PHE A 282 8.15 -36.83 -17.15
CA PHE A 282 9.25 -37.19 -18.03
C PHE A 282 9.86 -38.55 -17.68
N GLU A 283 10.52 -39.15 -18.66
CA GLU A 283 11.35 -40.33 -18.44
C GLU A 283 12.42 -40.06 -17.39
N PRO A 284 12.85 -41.08 -16.58
CA PRO A 284 13.75 -40.84 -15.42
C PRO A 284 15.05 -40.13 -15.76
N THR A 285 15.65 -40.42 -16.92
CA THR A 285 16.89 -39.78 -17.36
C THR A 285 16.69 -38.29 -17.60
N GLU A 286 15.60 -37.92 -18.26
CA GLU A 286 15.25 -36.53 -18.56
C GLU A 286 14.84 -35.78 -17.28
N ALA A 287 14.01 -36.37 -16.45
CA ALA A 287 13.66 -35.83 -15.15
C ALA A 287 14.91 -35.51 -14.31
N ARG A 288 15.88 -36.44 -14.31
CA ARG A 288 17.14 -36.25 -13.58
C ARG A 288 18.01 -35.17 -14.19
N ARG A 289 18.08 -35.07 -15.53
CA ARG A 289 18.79 -33.99 -16.23
C ARG A 289 18.26 -32.64 -15.82
N ILE A 290 16.94 -32.44 -15.88
CA ILE A 290 16.31 -31.17 -15.48
C ILE A 290 16.57 -30.86 -13.99
N LEU A 291 16.30 -31.82 -13.10
CA LEU A 291 16.51 -31.67 -11.66
C LEU A 291 17.97 -31.37 -11.28
N SER A 292 18.93 -31.90 -12.03
CA SER A 292 20.34 -31.61 -11.78
C SER A 292 20.67 -30.12 -11.96
N ARG A 293 19.85 -29.37 -12.70
CA ARG A 293 19.98 -27.93 -12.97
C ARG A 293 19.12 -27.06 -12.05
N LEU A 294 18.26 -27.66 -11.24
CA LEU A 294 17.33 -26.95 -10.37
C LEU A 294 17.70 -27.10 -8.89
N GLU A 295 17.46 -26.07 -8.12
CA GLU A 295 17.54 -26.03 -6.67
C GLU A 295 16.29 -25.33 -6.14
N PHE A 296 15.46 -26.05 -5.36
CA PHE A 296 14.17 -25.53 -4.90
C PHE A 296 14.29 -24.94 -3.49
N HIS A 297 13.83 -23.71 -3.36
CA HIS A 297 13.75 -22.96 -2.11
C HIS A 297 12.29 -22.66 -1.79
N PHE A 298 11.76 -23.30 -0.77
CA PHE A 298 10.34 -23.20 -0.45
C PHE A 298 10.07 -22.09 0.55
N THR A 299 9.11 -21.21 0.23
CA THR A 299 8.62 -20.23 1.21
C THR A 299 7.99 -20.94 2.41
N PRO A 300 7.98 -20.32 3.61
CA PRO A 300 7.26 -20.90 4.75
C PRO A 300 5.76 -21.01 4.45
N LYS A 301 5.08 -21.97 5.08
CA LYS A 301 3.61 -22.07 4.98
C LYS A 301 2.96 -20.75 5.42
N HIS A 302 1.97 -20.29 4.66
CA HIS A 302 1.25 -19.02 4.88
C HIS A 302 2.13 -17.77 4.76
N ALA A 303 3.24 -17.85 4.03
CA ALA A 303 4.16 -16.75 3.80
C ALA A 303 4.40 -16.51 2.30
N SER A 304 3.37 -16.63 1.47
CA SER A 304 3.44 -16.38 0.02
C SER A 304 3.95 -14.95 -0.29
N TRP A 305 3.72 -14.00 0.62
CA TRP A 305 4.24 -12.63 0.53
C TRP A 305 5.78 -12.56 0.40
N LEU A 306 6.52 -13.59 0.79
CA LEU A 306 7.97 -13.71 0.58
C LEU A 306 8.33 -14.04 -0.87
N ASN A 307 7.40 -14.58 -1.65
CA ASN A 307 7.63 -14.87 -3.05
C ASN A 307 7.42 -13.59 -3.88
N MET A 308 8.50 -13.04 -4.45
CA MET A 308 8.43 -11.80 -5.22
C MET A 308 7.48 -11.88 -6.42
N VAL A 309 7.26 -13.06 -6.98
CA VAL A 309 6.36 -13.24 -8.13
C VAL A 309 4.91 -12.85 -7.82
N GLU A 310 4.47 -12.97 -6.57
CA GLU A 310 3.14 -12.52 -6.13
C GLU A 310 2.91 -11.02 -6.42
N ILE A 311 3.96 -10.21 -6.25
CA ILE A 311 3.92 -8.78 -6.57
C ILE A 311 3.70 -8.59 -8.07
N GLU A 312 4.44 -9.32 -8.90
CA GLU A 312 4.35 -9.19 -10.34
C GLU A 312 3.03 -9.75 -10.89
N ILE A 313 2.51 -10.82 -10.32
CA ILE A 313 1.14 -11.33 -10.59
C ILE A 313 0.11 -10.23 -10.29
N GLY A 314 0.22 -9.56 -9.14
CA GLY A 314 -0.65 -8.44 -8.79
C GLY A 314 -0.56 -7.28 -9.78
N VAL A 315 0.63 -6.97 -10.27
CA VAL A 315 0.85 -5.95 -11.31
C VAL A 315 0.22 -6.38 -12.65
N MET A 316 0.42 -7.63 -13.06
CA MET A 316 -0.19 -8.19 -14.27
C MET A 316 -1.72 -8.14 -14.20
N VAL A 317 -2.29 -8.59 -13.11
CA VAL A 317 -3.75 -8.56 -12.91
C VAL A 317 -4.28 -7.14 -13.06
N LYS A 318 -3.67 -6.17 -12.40
CA LYS A 318 -4.11 -4.78 -12.42
C LYS A 318 -3.91 -4.09 -13.78
N GLN A 319 -2.82 -4.39 -14.48
CA GLN A 319 -2.47 -3.69 -15.73
C GLN A 319 -3.03 -4.35 -16.99
N CYS A 320 -3.20 -5.67 -16.97
CA CYS A 320 -3.55 -6.46 -18.14
C CYS A 320 -4.91 -7.17 -17.99
N LEU A 321 -5.17 -7.76 -16.83
CA LEU A 321 -6.28 -8.67 -16.62
C LEU A 321 -7.49 -8.07 -15.89
N ASP A 322 -7.46 -6.78 -15.54
CA ASP A 322 -8.59 -6.05 -14.91
C ASP A 322 -9.66 -5.69 -15.95
N ARG A 323 -10.11 -6.70 -16.68
CA ARG A 323 -11.14 -6.64 -17.71
C ARG A 323 -11.67 -8.04 -18.04
N ARG A 324 -12.76 -8.13 -18.75
CA ARG A 324 -13.28 -9.40 -19.27
C ARG A 324 -12.41 -9.89 -20.42
N ILE A 325 -12.00 -11.15 -20.37
CA ILE A 325 -11.26 -11.84 -21.42
C ILE A 325 -12.01 -13.13 -21.69
N ALA A 326 -12.53 -13.27 -22.89
CA ALA A 326 -13.49 -14.30 -23.24
C ALA A 326 -12.88 -15.69 -23.48
N ASP A 327 -11.63 -15.74 -23.92
CA ASP A 327 -11.01 -16.97 -24.38
C ASP A 327 -9.51 -17.02 -24.10
N LYS A 328 -8.95 -18.24 -24.13
CA LYS A 328 -7.55 -18.49 -23.82
C LYS A 328 -6.59 -17.87 -24.84
N ALA A 329 -6.95 -17.84 -26.14
CA ALA A 329 -6.07 -17.28 -27.17
C ALA A 329 -5.90 -15.77 -26.97
N THR A 330 -6.96 -15.07 -26.67
CA THR A 330 -6.94 -13.65 -26.28
C THR A 330 -6.11 -13.45 -25.00
N LEU A 331 -6.30 -14.31 -23.98
CA LEU A 331 -5.53 -14.25 -22.74
C LEU A 331 -4.02 -14.37 -22.99
N ILE A 332 -3.60 -15.36 -23.80
CA ILE A 332 -2.20 -15.56 -24.18
C ILE A 332 -1.64 -14.33 -24.90
N SER A 333 -2.36 -13.81 -25.88
CA SER A 333 -1.93 -12.65 -26.66
C SER A 333 -1.73 -11.40 -25.80
N GLU A 334 -2.67 -11.13 -24.89
CA GLU A 334 -2.63 -9.98 -23.99
C GLU A 334 -1.52 -10.07 -22.94
N ILE A 335 -1.34 -11.24 -22.36
CA ILE A 335 -0.24 -11.49 -21.41
C ILE A 335 1.12 -11.36 -22.12
N ALA A 336 1.26 -11.92 -23.32
CA ALA A 336 2.50 -11.80 -24.09
C ALA A 336 2.81 -10.33 -24.47
N ALA A 337 1.80 -9.53 -24.80
CA ALA A 337 1.97 -8.11 -25.06
C ALA A 337 2.37 -7.33 -23.80
N TRP A 338 1.76 -7.66 -22.64
CA TRP A 338 2.11 -7.08 -21.35
C TRP A 338 3.55 -7.46 -20.96
N GLU A 339 3.94 -8.72 -21.07
CA GLU A 339 5.26 -9.26 -20.77
C GLU A 339 6.34 -8.53 -21.60
N ARG A 340 6.19 -8.47 -22.94
CA ARG A 340 7.13 -7.76 -23.81
C ARG A 340 7.32 -6.31 -23.39
N ARG A 341 6.22 -5.60 -23.15
CA ARG A 341 6.28 -4.18 -22.71
C ARG A 341 6.98 -4.05 -21.37
N ARG A 342 6.67 -4.91 -20.42
CA ARG A 342 7.21 -4.86 -19.06
C ARG A 342 8.71 -5.20 -19.04
N ASN A 343 9.15 -6.17 -19.85
CA ASN A 343 10.56 -6.51 -20.04
C ASN A 343 11.31 -5.38 -20.75
N ALA A 344 10.72 -4.77 -21.78
CA ALA A 344 11.33 -3.65 -22.51
C ALA A 344 11.53 -2.41 -21.64
N THR A 345 10.63 -2.13 -20.71
CA THR A 345 10.78 -1.03 -19.73
C THR A 345 11.78 -1.31 -18.62
N LYS A 346 12.39 -2.50 -18.60
CA LYS A 346 13.34 -2.95 -17.57
C LYS A 346 12.81 -2.79 -16.15
N ALA A 347 11.50 -3.00 -15.99
CA ALA A 347 10.86 -2.87 -14.68
C ALA A 347 11.41 -3.93 -13.71
N ARG A 348 11.72 -3.52 -12.48
CA ARG A 348 12.24 -4.37 -11.41
C ARG A 348 11.37 -4.27 -10.16
N ILE A 349 11.40 -5.31 -9.36
CA ILE A 349 10.87 -5.29 -7.99
C ILE A 349 12.02 -4.83 -7.09
N ASN A 350 11.78 -3.78 -6.32
CA ASN A 350 12.74 -3.32 -5.32
C ASN A 350 12.42 -4.00 -3.99
N TRP A 351 13.11 -5.10 -3.70
CA TRP A 351 12.91 -5.83 -2.45
C TRP A 351 13.73 -5.19 -1.32
N MET A 352 13.05 -4.84 -0.23
CA MET A 352 13.68 -4.11 0.88
C MET A 352 13.65 -4.89 2.21
N PHE A 353 13.05 -6.09 2.24
CA PHE A 353 12.93 -6.87 3.45
C PHE A 353 14.06 -7.89 3.54
N THR A 354 15.05 -7.61 4.39
CA THR A 354 16.26 -8.42 4.58
C THR A 354 16.15 -9.27 5.83
N VAL A 355 17.08 -10.23 6.02
CA VAL A 355 17.20 -11.05 7.23
C VAL A 355 17.30 -10.18 8.48
N ASP A 356 18.13 -9.13 8.47
CA ASP A 356 18.27 -8.22 9.61
C ASP A 356 16.98 -7.52 9.97
N ARG A 357 16.23 -7.06 8.95
CA ARG A 357 14.90 -6.48 9.17
C ARG A 357 13.90 -7.49 9.71
N ALA A 358 13.95 -8.74 9.23
CA ALA A 358 13.12 -9.83 9.75
C ALA A 358 13.42 -10.08 11.22
N ARG A 359 14.68 -10.25 11.58
CA ARG A 359 15.15 -10.45 12.97
C ARG A 359 14.75 -9.28 13.87
N HIS A 360 14.91 -8.05 13.39
CA HIS A 360 14.50 -6.86 14.14
C HIS A 360 12.99 -6.79 14.36
N LYS A 361 12.19 -6.98 13.30
CA LYS A 361 10.72 -6.87 13.38
C LYS A 361 10.03 -8.04 14.04
N MET A 362 10.56 -9.24 13.87
CA MET A 362 9.96 -10.49 14.31
C MET A 362 10.70 -11.12 15.50
N GLY A 363 11.70 -10.47 16.08
CA GLY A 363 12.55 -11.03 17.12
C GLY A 363 11.80 -11.60 18.33
N ARG A 364 10.61 -11.04 18.64
CA ARG A 364 9.76 -11.56 19.74
C ARG A 364 9.09 -12.90 19.44
N VAL A 365 8.97 -13.27 18.18
CA VAL A 365 8.31 -14.51 17.74
C VAL A 365 9.29 -15.54 17.18
N TYR A 366 10.58 -15.20 17.13
CA TYR A 366 11.63 -16.16 16.81
C TYR A 366 11.71 -17.25 17.87
N PRO A 367 11.89 -18.52 17.48
CA PRO A 367 12.04 -19.62 18.41
C PRO A 367 13.20 -19.35 19.38
N GLN A 368 12.95 -19.51 20.67
CA GLN A 368 14.03 -19.45 21.67
C GLN A 368 14.82 -20.73 21.62
N PRO A 369 16.16 -20.67 21.77
CA PRO A 369 16.97 -21.87 21.89
C PRO A 369 16.48 -22.75 23.05
N ALA A 370 16.30 -24.03 22.82
CA ALA A 370 15.94 -24.97 23.89
C ALA A 370 16.99 -24.92 25.03
N ASP A 371 16.53 -24.70 26.23
CA ASP A 371 17.41 -24.67 27.40
C ASP A 371 18.10 -26.05 27.55
N ARG A 372 19.41 -26.08 27.36
CA ARG A 372 20.23 -27.31 27.45
C ARG A 372 20.22 -27.96 28.84
N SER A 373 19.77 -27.21 29.86
CA SER A 373 19.69 -27.74 31.22
C SER A 373 18.62 -28.82 31.42
N GLN A 374 17.59 -28.87 30.54
CA GLN A 374 16.52 -29.88 30.61
C GLN A 374 16.85 -31.22 29.91
N ARG A 375 17.93 -31.30 29.12
CA ARG A 375 18.34 -32.55 28.44
C ARG A 375 19.23 -33.47 29.30
N ALA A 376 19.67 -33.04 30.46
CA ALA A 376 20.51 -33.84 31.38
C ALA A 376 19.69 -34.60 32.42
N ALA A 377 18.35 -34.51 32.40
CA ALA A 377 17.46 -35.12 33.38
C ALA A 377 16.40 -36.10 32.76
N ALA A 378 16.63 -36.58 31.52
CA ALA A 378 15.80 -37.60 30.90
C ALA A 378 16.60 -38.84 30.51
#